data_5f6fee6e8c7f7065015e92e78551c4e2
#
_entry.id   5f6fee6e8c7f7065015e92e78551c4e2
#
_cell.length_a   1.000
_cell.length_b   1.000
_cell.length_c   1.000
_cell.angle_alpha   90.00
_cell.angle_beta   90.00
_cell.angle_gamma   90.00
#
_symmetry.space_group_name_H-M   'P 1'
#
loop_
_entity.id
_entity.type
_entity.pdbx_description
1 polymer ?
#
loop_
_entity_poly.entity_id
_entity_poly.type
_entity_poly.pdbx_seq_one_letter_code
_entity_poly.pdbx_strand_id
1 'polypeptide(L)' 'KRIRDSYAAAHPLCEKCEAEGKLTATEEIHHKLPLSQGGTHARENLIALCKSCHAKIHAESGDRWHNH' A
#
# COMPACT_ATOMS: atom_id res chain seq x y z
N LYS A 1 -4.20 12.33 -5.87
CA LYS A 1 -2.78 12.54 -6.16
C LYS A 1 -2.06 13.20 -5.01
N ARG A 2 -2.56 14.35 -4.56
CA ARG A 2 -1.93 15.07 -3.47
C ARG A 2 -1.99 14.29 -2.16
N ILE A 3 -3.08 13.57 -1.94
CA ILE A 3 -3.24 12.76 -0.74
C ILE A 3 -2.19 11.66 -0.70
N ARG A 4 -1.93 11.04 -1.85
CA ARG A 4 -0.90 10.01 -1.94
C ARG A 4 0.48 10.59 -1.66
N ASP A 5 0.79 11.74 -2.27
CA ASP A 5 2.08 12.39 -2.06
C ASP A 5 2.26 12.79 -0.60
N SER A 6 1.20 13.34 -0.01
CA SER A 6 1.23 13.74 1.39
C SER A 6 1.42 12.54 2.31
N TYR A 7 0.73 11.44 2.01
CA TYR A 7 0.86 10.23 2.80
C TYR A 7 2.27 9.66 2.69
N ALA A 8 2.81 9.62 1.47
CA ALA A 8 4.16 9.11 1.25
C ALA A 8 5.19 9.95 1.98
N ALA A 9 5.00 11.27 2.02
CA ALA A 9 5.91 12.16 2.73
C ALA A 9 5.87 11.93 4.24
N ALA A 10 4.67 11.61 4.76
CA ALA A 10 4.51 11.33 6.19
C ALA A 10 5.01 9.93 6.56
N HIS A 11 5.05 9.03 5.58
CA HIS A 11 5.49 7.65 5.80
C HIS A 11 6.57 7.27 4.80
N PRO A 12 7.79 7.79 5.00
CA PRO A 12 8.87 7.54 4.03
C PRO A 12 9.36 6.11 3.99
N LEU A 13 9.01 5.32 4.98
CA LEU A 13 9.40 3.91 5.04
C LEU A 13 8.18 3.01 4.87
N CYS A 14 8.40 1.86 4.23
CA CYS A 14 7.36 0.84 4.09
C CYS A 14 6.83 0.48 5.47
N GLU A 15 5.53 0.62 5.66
CA GLU A 15 4.93 0.39 6.98
C GLU A 15 5.04 -1.07 7.41
N LYS A 16 4.94 -2.00 6.48
CA LYS A 16 5.08 -3.41 6.80
C LYS A 16 6.51 -3.78 7.17
N CYS A 17 7.47 -3.26 6.41
CA CYS A 17 8.87 -3.50 6.72
C CYS A 17 9.24 -2.87 8.05
N GLU A 18 8.74 -1.67 8.30
CA GLU A 18 9.01 -0.99 9.56
C GLU A 18 8.50 -1.80 10.74
N ALA A 19 7.34 -2.40 10.60
CA ALA A 19 6.76 -3.25 11.63
C ALA A 19 7.63 -4.48 11.88
N GLU A 20 8.39 -4.90 10.87
CA GLU A 20 9.30 -6.04 11.00
C GLU A 20 10.71 -5.65 11.39
N GLY A 21 10.91 -4.37 11.68
CA GLY A 21 12.22 -3.88 12.05
C GLY A 21 13.15 -3.58 10.88
N LYS A 22 12.60 -3.50 9.69
CA LYS A 22 13.38 -3.20 8.47
C LYS A 22 13.19 -1.76 8.06
N LEU A 23 14.21 -1.16 7.49
CA LEU A 23 14.16 0.22 7.00
C LEU A 23 14.17 0.19 5.47
N THR A 24 13.00 0.05 4.89
CA THR A 24 12.85 -0.02 3.44
C THR A 24 12.02 1.18 2.98
N ALA A 25 12.52 1.89 1.98
CA ALA A 25 11.83 3.07 1.48
C ALA A 25 10.48 2.72 0.89
N THR A 26 9.52 3.60 1.12
CA THR A 26 8.19 3.49 0.51
C THR A 26 8.31 3.72 -0.99
N GLU A 27 7.69 2.86 -1.76
CA GLU A 27 7.68 3.01 -3.22
C GLU A 27 6.26 3.16 -3.77
N GLU A 28 5.25 2.65 -3.06
CA GLU A 28 3.88 2.72 -3.53
C GLU A 28 2.93 2.92 -2.36
N ILE A 29 1.83 3.61 -2.65
CA ILE A 29 0.76 3.80 -1.68
C ILE A 29 -0.39 2.91 -2.11
N HIS A 30 -0.79 2.02 -1.22
CA HIS A 30 -1.81 1.02 -1.50
C HIS A 30 -3.11 1.40 -0.79
N HIS A 31 -4.23 1.18 -1.45
CA HIS A 31 -5.56 1.35 -0.85
C HIS A 31 -5.97 0.03 -0.23
N LYS A 32 -6.17 0.03 1.08
CA LYS A 32 -6.57 -1.19 1.80
C LYS A 32 -7.87 -1.74 1.25
N LEU A 33 -8.85 -0.86 1.04
CA LEU A 33 -10.07 -1.20 0.35
C LEU A 33 -10.03 -0.52 -1.01
N PRO A 34 -10.06 -1.28 -2.11
CA PRO A 34 -9.97 -0.67 -3.45
C PRO A 34 -11.06 0.34 -3.70
N LEU A 35 -10.75 1.35 -4.49
CA LEU A 35 -11.72 2.38 -4.83
C LEU A 35 -12.93 1.78 -5.53
N SER A 36 -12.72 0.77 -6.34
CA SER A 36 -13.80 0.08 -7.05
C SER A 36 -14.74 -0.66 -6.11
N GLN A 37 -14.34 -0.86 -4.85
CA GLN A 37 -15.16 -1.54 -3.86
C GLN A 37 -15.61 -0.60 -2.75
N GLY A 38 -15.65 0.68 -3.05
CA GLY A 38 -16.11 1.67 -2.08
C GLY A 38 -15.01 2.26 -1.20
N GLY A 39 -13.77 1.96 -1.52
CA GLY A 39 -12.66 2.54 -0.80
C GLY A 39 -12.55 4.04 -1.03
N THR A 40 -11.84 4.72 -0.15
CA THR A 40 -11.64 6.15 -0.24
C THR A 40 -10.16 6.48 -0.22
N HIS A 41 -9.85 7.77 -0.38
CA HIS A 41 -8.48 8.27 -0.25
C HIS A 41 -8.16 8.68 1.18
N ALA A 42 -9.02 8.35 2.14
CA ALA A 42 -8.78 8.66 3.53
C ALA A 42 -7.50 7.97 4.02
N ARG A 43 -6.79 8.63 4.92
CA ARG A 43 -5.53 8.08 5.43
C ARG A 43 -5.71 6.70 6.05
N GLU A 44 -6.85 6.46 6.67
CA GLU A 44 -7.14 5.15 7.27
C GLU A 44 -7.16 4.04 6.23
N ASN A 45 -7.42 4.39 4.98
CA ASN A 45 -7.51 3.44 3.90
C ASN A 45 -6.22 3.33 3.09
N LEU A 46 -5.17 4.03 3.51
CA LEU A 46 -3.89 4.01 2.79
C LEU A 46 -2.84 3.30 3.61
N ILE A 47 -1.88 2.71 2.91
CA ILE A 47 -0.72 2.13 3.54
C ILE A 47 0.47 2.30 2.61
N ALA A 48 1.60 2.74 3.17
CA ALA A 48 2.82 2.93 2.42
C ALA A 48 3.59 1.61 2.36
N LEU A 49 3.93 1.17 1.17
CA LEU A 49 4.57 -0.12 0.97
C LEU A 49 5.77 0.00 0.05
N CYS A 50 6.75 -0.85 0.26
CA CYS A 50 7.81 -1.01 -0.71
C CYS A 50 7.30 -1.93 -1.82
N LYS A 51 8.04 -2.01 -2.91
CA LYS A 51 7.62 -2.77 -4.06
C LYS A 51 7.39 -4.24 -3.72
N SER A 52 8.27 -4.82 -2.91
CA SER A 52 8.15 -6.22 -2.51
C SER A 52 6.89 -6.49 -1.72
N CYS A 53 6.60 -5.65 -0.73
CA CYS A 53 5.40 -5.83 0.09
C CYS A 53 4.14 -5.62 -0.73
N HIS A 54 4.16 -4.65 -1.63
CA HIS A 54 3.02 -4.39 -2.50
C HIS A 54 2.75 -5.60 -3.40
N ALA A 55 3.81 -6.17 -3.95
CA ALA A 55 3.70 -7.37 -4.79
C ALA A 55 3.14 -8.54 -4.00
N LYS A 56 3.55 -8.70 -2.75
CA LYS A 56 3.02 -9.79 -1.90
C LYS A 56 1.53 -9.65 -1.68
N ILE A 57 1.08 -8.44 -1.43
CA ILE A 57 -0.34 -8.21 -1.22
C ILE A 57 -1.13 -8.56 -2.46
N HIS A 58 -0.63 -8.16 -3.64
CA HIS A 58 -1.28 -8.50 -4.89
C HIS A 58 -1.28 -10.02 -5.13
N ALA A 59 -0.18 -10.68 -4.80
CA ALA A 59 -0.11 -12.13 -4.98
C ALA A 59 -1.09 -12.86 -4.07
N GLU A 60 -1.28 -12.36 -2.85
CA GLU A 60 -2.14 -13.02 -1.88
C GLU A 60 -3.62 -12.80 -2.13
N SER A 61 -3.99 -11.63 -2.65
CA SER A 61 -5.39 -11.32 -2.85
C SER A 61 -5.74 -11.02 -4.30
N GLY A 62 -4.81 -10.44 -5.05
CA GLY A 62 -5.04 -10.05 -6.43
C GLY A 62 -5.03 -11.20 -7.41
N ASP A 63 -4.22 -12.21 -7.14
CA ASP A 63 -4.10 -13.35 -8.05
C ASP A 63 -5.42 -14.03 -8.32
N ARG A 64 -6.25 -14.11 -7.31
CA ARG A 64 -7.55 -14.75 -7.47
C ARG A 64 -8.40 -14.05 -8.50
N TRP A 65 -8.23 -12.75 -8.61
CA TRP A 65 -9.02 -11.94 -9.53
C TRP A 65 -8.52 -12.08 -10.95
N HIS A 66 -7.22 -12.29 -11.11
CA HIS A 66 -6.59 -12.33 -12.42
C HIS A 66 -6.65 -13.69 -13.07
N ASN A 67 -6.95 -14.69 -12.30
CA ASN A 67 -6.97 -16.07 -12.82
C ASN A 67 -8.29 -16.44 -13.46
N HIS A 68 -9.10 -15.49 -13.75
CA HIS A 68 -10.41 -15.75 -14.37
C HIS A 68 -10.38 -15.70 -15.87
#